data_9178ed8fa1452ffec556877547b50770
#
_entry.id   9178ed8fa1452ffec556877547b50770
#
_cell.length_a   1.000
_cell.length_b   1.000
_cell.length_c   1.000
_cell.angle_alpha   90.00
_cell.angle_beta   90.00
_cell.angle_gamma   90.00
#
_symmetry.space_group_name_H-M   'P 1'
#
loop_
_entity.id
_entity.type
_entity.pdbx_description
1 polymer ?
#
loop_
_entity_poly.entity_id
_entity_poly.type
_entity_poly.pdbx_seq_one_letter_code
_entity_poly.pdbx_strand_id
1 'polypeptide(L)'
;MAKKGVILCVCQGTCPTFHQMNIFEVLNSLRRQKLVDFVALHPQLCSSDGDVFWEVFLRGMNGIEKLVVAGCDPDMQKKLFRSAFEATGFDKNRHIGVDIRNMTTEQAVEAIKSVL
;
A
#
# COMPACT_ATOMS: atom_id res chain seq x y z
N MET A 1 -14.32 -14.59 -4.84
CA MET A 1 -12.89 -14.81 -5.11
C MET A 1 -12.03 -13.92 -4.26
N ALA A 2 -11.02 -14.50 -3.65
CA ALA A 2 -10.07 -13.77 -2.83
C ALA A 2 -9.17 -12.89 -3.72
N LYS A 3 -9.02 -11.61 -3.35
CA LYS A 3 -8.22 -10.65 -4.12
C LYS A 3 -7.07 -10.12 -3.30
N LYS A 4 -5.94 -9.91 -3.97
CA LYS A 4 -4.75 -9.30 -3.39
C LYS A 4 -4.52 -7.95 -4.05
N GLY A 5 -4.36 -6.91 -3.24
CA GLY A 5 -4.09 -5.57 -3.74
C GLY A 5 -2.89 -4.93 -3.08
N VAL A 6 -2.23 -4.05 -3.81
CA VAL A 6 -1.09 -3.28 -3.31
C VAL A 6 -1.36 -1.80 -3.51
N ILE A 7 -1.20 -1.02 -2.45
CA ILE A 7 -1.22 0.44 -2.52
C ILE A 7 0.18 0.93 -2.15
N LEU A 8 0.78 1.71 -3.05
CA LEU A 8 2.07 2.35 -2.80
C LEU A 8 1.83 3.75 -2.24
N CYS A 9 2.52 4.07 -1.14
CA CYS A 9 2.44 5.40 -0.51
C CYS A 9 3.84 6.00 -0.50
N VAL A 10 4.03 7.13 -1.18
CA VAL A 10 5.35 7.70 -1.43
C VAL A 10 5.62 9.03 -0.74
N CYS A 11 4.82 9.37 0.26
CA CYS A 11 5.02 10.57 1.07
C CYS A 11 5.22 11.81 0.20
N GLN A 12 4.21 12.14 -0.61
CA GLN A 12 4.17 13.27 -1.57
C GLN A 12 5.16 13.14 -2.74
N GLY A 13 5.95 12.08 -2.78
CA GLY A 13 6.97 11.91 -3.81
C GLY A 13 8.22 12.76 -3.59
N THR A 14 8.27 13.52 -2.49
CA THR A 14 9.40 14.41 -2.19
C THR A 14 10.26 13.93 -1.04
N CYS A 15 9.84 12.88 -0.34
CA CYS A 15 10.63 12.34 0.75
C CYS A 15 11.90 11.69 0.21
N PRO A 16 13.09 12.08 0.69
CA PRO A 16 14.36 11.53 0.17
C PRO A 16 14.49 10.02 0.31
N THR A 17 13.74 9.40 1.24
CA THR A 17 13.80 7.96 1.44
C THR A 17 13.25 7.15 0.28
N PHE A 18 12.54 7.78 -0.66
CA PHE A 18 12.01 7.13 -1.85
C PHE A 18 12.78 7.49 -3.13
N HIS A 19 13.87 8.26 -3.03
CA HIS A 19 14.58 8.75 -4.21
C HIS A 19 15.51 7.73 -4.86
N GLN A 20 15.81 6.62 -4.17
CA GLN A 20 16.66 5.57 -4.72
C GLN A 20 15.91 4.60 -5.63
N MET A 21 14.58 4.69 -5.67
CA MET A 21 13.76 3.82 -6.49
C MET A 21 13.00 4.60 -7.53
N ASN A 22 12.66 3.93 -8.61
CA ASN A 22 11.69 4.42 -9.58
C ASN A 22 10.34 3.81 -9.19
N ILE A 23 9.49 4.60 -8.54
CA ILE A 23 8.22 4.09 -8.00
C ILE A 23 7.28 3.57 -9.09
N PHE A 24 7.30 4.18 -10.27
CA PHE A 24 6.49 3.71 -11.38
C PHE A 24 6.99 2.37 -11.91
N GLU A 25 8.29 2.12 -11.87
CA GLU A 25 8.83 0.81 -12.24
C GLU A 25 8.45 -0.25 -11.21
N VAL A 26 8.44 0.09 -9.91
CA VAL A 26 7.94 -0.81 -8.87
C VAL A 26 6.48 -1.19 -9.16
N LEU A 27 5.65 -0.19 -9.40
CA LEU A 27 4.23 -0.37 -9.70
C LEU A 27 4.03 -1.25 -10.94
N ASN A 28 4.71 -0.93 -12.03
CA ASN A 28 4.55 -1.64 -13.29
C ASN A 28 5.12 -3.05 -13.23
N SER A 29 6.20 -3.27 -12.49
CA SER A 29 6.78 -4.60 -12.31
C SER A 29 5.78 -5.54 -11.63
N LEU A 30 5.10 -5.06 -10.60
CA LEU A 30 4.08 -5.85 -9.90
C LEU A 30 2.90 -6.18 -10.82
N ARG A 31 2.50 -5.21 -11.65
CA ARG A 31 1.41 -5.43 -12.62
C ARG A 31 1.80 -6.47 -13.67
N ARG A 32 3.00 -6.37 -14.23
CA ARG A 32 3.47 -7.27 -15.27
C ARG A 32 3.58 -8.72 -14.81
N GLN A 33 3.96 -8.92 -13.55
CA GLN A 33 4.12 -10.26 -13.01
C GLN A 33 2.80 -10.92 -12.61
N LYS A 34 1.70 -10.18 -12.63
CA LYS A 34 0.35 -10.67 -12.33
C LYS A 34 0.23 -11.36 -10.98
N LEU A 35 1.01 -10.88 -10.02
CA LEU A 35 0.99 -11.41 -8.65
C LEU A 35 -0.12 -10.82 -7.81
N VAL A 36 -0.71 -9.73 -8.25
CA VAL A 36 -1.75 -8.99 -7.56
C VAL A 36 -2.90 -8.70 -8.51
N ASP A 37 -4.09 -8.52 -7.95
CA ASP A 37 -5.27 -8.16 -8.74
C ASP A 37 -5.27 -6.69 -9.12
N PHE A 38 -4.69 -5.85 -8.26
CA PHE A 38 -4.50 -4.44 -8.58
C PHE A 38 -3.32 -3.87 -7.82
N VAL A 39 -2.74 -2.81 -8.36
CA VAL A 39 -1.75 -1.99 -7.67
C VAL A 39 -2.04 -0.53 -8.00
N ALA A 40 -1.99 0.31 -6.99
CA ALA A 40 -2.25 1.74 -7.15
C ALA A 40 -1.24 2.54 -6.33
N LEU A 41 -1.18 3.84 -6.57
CA LEU A 41 -0.27 4.74 -5.88
C LEU A 41 -1.08 5.87 -5.26
N HIS A 42 -0.84 6.15 -3.97
CA HIS A 42 -1.40 7.30 -3.29
C HIS A 42 -0.24 8.18 -2.82
N PRO A 43 -0.33 9.50 -3.02
CA PRO A 43 0.79 10.38 -2.66
C PRO A 43 1.07 10.43 -1.16
N GLN A 44 0.05 10.38 -0.31
CA GLN A 44 0.24 10.46 1.13
C GLN A 44 -0.99 9.94 1.89
N LEU A 45 -0.95 8.68 2.28
CA LEU A 45 -2.08 8.05 2.98
C LEU A 45 -2.28 8.58 4.41
N CYS A 46 -1.25 9.18 5.01
CA CYS A 46 -1.33 9.73 6.37
C CYS A 46 -1.96 11.13 6.44
N SER A 47 -2.42 11.65 5.32
CA SER A 47 -3.09 12.96 5.26
C SER A 47 -4.61 12.81 5.43
N SER A 48 -5.30 13.95 5.56
CA SER A 48 -6.76 13.94 5.68
C SER A 48 -7.46 13.37 4.44
N ASP A 49 -6.91 13.63 3.26
CA ASP A 49 -7.44 13.03 2.03
C ASP A 49 -7.16 11.52 1.95
N GLY A 50 -6.11 11.04 2.62
CA GLY A 50 -5.84 9.62 2.76
C GLY A 50 -6.94 8.91 3.54
N ASP A 51 -7.44 9.53 4.60
CA ASP A 51 -8.56 8.97 5.36
C ASP A 51 -9.82 8.88 4.50
N VAL A 52 -10.11 9.90 3.73
CA VAL A 52 -11.26 9.91 2.80
C VAL A 52 -11.07 8.83 1.73
N PHE A 53 -9.85 8.70 1.19
CA PHE A 53 -9.55 7.66 0.22
C PHE A 53 -9.87 6.27 0.78
N TRP A 54 -9.40 5.98 1.99
CA TRP A 54 -9.66 4.67 2.61
C TRP A 54 -11.14 4.41 2.81
N GLU A 55 -11.87 5.39 3.30
CA GLU A 55 -13.31 5.23 3.55
C GLU A 55 -14.07 4.93 2.26
N VAL A 56 -13.79 5.65 1.19
CA VAL A 56 -14.45 5.42 -0.10
C VAL A 56 -14.01 4.11 -0.72
N PHE A 57 -12.70 3.87 -0.75
CA PHE A 57 -12.11 2.70 -1.38
C PHE A 57 -12.59 1.40 -0.73
N LEU A 58 -12.50 1.34 0.61
CA LEU A 58 -12.82 0.12 1.33
C LEU A 58 -14.32 -0.20 1.35
N ARG A 59 -15.18 0.82 1.31
CA ARG A 59 -16.63 0.60 1.26
C ARG A 59 -17.07 -0.06 -0.04
N GLY A 60 -16.37 0.22 -1.14
CA GLY A 60 -16.68 -0.35 -2.44
C GLY A 60 -15.98 -1.66 -2.73
N MET A 61 -15.11 -2.12 -1.83
CA MET A 61 -14.26 -3.27 -2.11
C MET A 61 -14.65 -4.47 -1.27
N ASN A 62 -15.28 -5.43 -1.93
CA ASN A 62 -15.59 -6.71 -1.31
C ASN A 62 -14.57 -7.76 -1.77
N GLY A 63 -14.22 -8.67 -0.89
CA GLY A 63 -13.39 -9.83 -1.24
C GLY A 63 -11.90 -9.59 -1.26
N ILE A 64 -11.42 -8.47 -0.68
CA ILE A 64 -9.98 -8.29 -0.52
C ILE A 64 -9.50 -9.25 0.58
N GLU A 65 -8.66 -10.19 0.20
CA GLU A 65 -8.04 -11.13 1.14
C GLU A 65 -6.79 -10.53 1.76
N LYS A 66 -6.03 -9.78 0.97
CA LYS A 66 -4.74 -9.23 1.39
C LYS A 66 -4.58 -7.83 0.80
N LEU A 67 -4.42 -6.86 1.66
CA LEU A 67 -4.17 -5.47 1.29
C LEU A 67 -2.77 -5.09 1.76
N VAL A 68 -1.84 -5.01 0.81
CA VAL A 68 -0.46 -4.64 1.10
C VAL A 68 -0.31 -3.14 0.89
N VAL A 69 0.15 -2.43 1.91
CA VAL A 69 0.49 -1.02 1.81
C VAL A 69 1.99 -0.89 1.93
N ALA A 70 2.64 -0.54 0.83
CA ALA A 70 4.08 -0.38 0.77
C ALA A 70 4.43 1.10 0.86
N GLY A 71 5.19 1.47 1.87
CA GLY A 71 5.55 2.87 2.14
C GLY A 71 6.42 2.97 3.37
N CYS A 72 5.89 3.63 4.40
CA CYS A 72 6.61 3.85 5.65
C CYS A 72 6.41 2.68 6.63
N ASP A 73 6.81 2.89 7.89
CA ASP A 73 6.77 1.91 8.97
C ASP A 73 5.40 1.23 9.10
N PRO A 74 5.34 -0.11 9.08
CA PRO A 74 4.09 -0.85 9.26
C PRO A 74 3.34 -0.55 10.55
N ASP A 75 4.05 -0.31 11.65
CA ASP A 75 3.40 0.01 12.93
C ASP A 75 2.74 1.38 12.87
N MET A 76 3.36 2.34 12.19
CA MET A 76 2.78 3.65 11.96
C MET A 76 1.53 3.54 11.09
N GLN A 77 1.57 2.70 10.05
CA GLN A 77 0.41 2.46 9.19
C GLN A 77 -0.78 1.94 10.00
N LYS A 78 -0.55 1.00 10.90
CA LYS A 78 -1.63 0.44 11.74
C LYS A 78 -2.30 1.51 12.57
N LYS A 79 -1.53 2.44 13.13
CA LYS A 79 -2.08 3.55 13.91
C LYS A 79 -2.87 4.53 13.05
N LEU A 80 -2.33 4.88 11.89
CA LEU A 80 -2.92 5.89 11.01
C LEU A 80 -4.21 5.40 10.35
N PHE A 81 -4.28 4.12 10.01
CA PHE A 81 -5.42 3.58 9.26
C PHE A 81 -6.52 2.99 10.15
N ARG A 82 -6.30 2.95 11.46
CA ARG A 82 -7.21 2.34 12.41
C ARG A 82 -8.64 2.87 12.29
N SER A 83 -8.80 4.18 12.30
CA SER A 83 -10.12 4.82 12.26
C SER A 83 -10.87 4.48 10.97
N ALA A 84 -10.17 4.51 9.83
CA ALA A 84 -10.76 4.20 8.54
C ALA A 84 -11.19 2.73 8.46
N PHE A 85 -10.37 1.83 8.99
CA PHE A 85 -10.71 0.40 8.99
C PHE A 85 -11.92 0.13 9.90
N GLU A 86 -11.97 0.76 11.05
CA GLU A 86 -13.13 0.64 11.96
C GLU A 86 -14.40 1.21 11.32
N ALA A 87 -14.31 2.37 10.68
CA ALA A 87 -15.45 3.02 10.06
C ALA A 87 -16.04 2.22 8.88
N THR A 88 -15.20 1.47 8.18
CA THR A 88 -15.61 0.69 7.00
C THR A 88 -15.88 -0.78 7.30
N GLY A 89 -15.56 -1.23 8.51
CA GLY A 89 -15.66 -2.65 8.86
C GLY A 89 -14.60 -3.54 8.21
N PHE A 90 -13.54 -2.94 7.68
CA PHE A 90 -12.45 -3.71 7.07
C PHE A 90 -11.65 -4.45 8.14
N ASP A 91 -11.41 -5.75 7.89
CA ASP A 91 -10.65 -6.58 8.81
C ASP A 91 -9.17 -6.17 8.79
N LYS A 92 -8.71 -5.58 9.89
CA LYS A 92 -7.33 -5.09 10.01
C LYS A 92 -6.28 -6.19 9.84
N ASN A 93 -6.65 -7.44 10.06
CA ASN A 93 -5.73 -8.57 9.90
C ASN A 93 -5.41 -8.87 8.43
N ARG A 94 -6.17 -8.28 7.51
CA ARG A 94 -5.91 -8.38 6.07
C ARG A 94 -4.94 -7.31 5.57
N HIS A 95 -4.62 -6.31 6.40
CA HIS A 95 -3.65 -5.28 6.09
C HIS A 95 -2.23 -5.76 6.41
N ILE A 96 -1.34 -5.64 5.43
CA ILE A 96 0.09 -5.95 5.60
C ILE A 96 0.87 -4.72 5.22
N GLY A 97 1.60 -4.15 6.19
CA GLY A 97 2.48 -3.01 5.92
C GLY A 97 3.87 -3.49 5.51
N VAL A 98 4.45 -2.82 4.52
CA VAL A 98 5.82 -3.09 4.06
C VAL A 98 6.58 -1.77 4.02
N ASP A 99 7.68 -1.69 4.74
CA ASP A 99 8.56 -0.53 4.72
C ASP A 99 9.52 -0.66 3.54
N ILE A 100 9.37 0.23 2.55
CA ILE A 100 10.24 0.23 1.37
C ILE A 100 11.13 1.47 1.30
N ARG A 101 11.23 2.23 2.40
CA ARG A 101 12.08 3.41 2.44
C ARG A 101 13.54 3.02 2.26
N ASN A 102 14.31 3.87 1.56
CA ASN A 102 15.74 3.68 1.30
C ASN A 102 16.07 2.42 0.51
N MET A 103 15.11 1.90 -0.24
CA MET A 103 15.31 0.72 -1.09
C MET A 103 15.49 1.13 -2.55
N THR A 104 16.21 0.30 -3.29
CA THR A 104 16.24 0.38 -4.75
C THR A 104 14.95 -0.17 -5.33
N THR A 105 14.71 0.03 -6.61
CA THR A 105 13.55 -0.51 -7.31
C THR A 105 13.42 -2.02 -7.10
N GLU A 106 14.51 -2.77 -7.30
CA GLU A 106 14.53 -4.22 -7.17
C GLU A 106 14.26 -4.66 -5.73
N GLN A 107 14.85 -3.99 -4.77
CA GLN A 107 14.64 -4.30 -3.35
C GLN A 107 13.19 -4.09 -2.95
N ALA A 108 12.57 -3.01 -3.41
CA ALA A 108 11.17 -2.71 -3.11
C ALA A 108 10.24 -3.77 -3.71
N VAL A 109 10.47 -4.16 -4.95
CA VAL A 109 9.69 -5.20 -5.62
C VAL A 109 9.78 -6.52 -4.85
N GLU A 110 11.00 -6.93 -4.48
CA GLU A 110 11.20 -8.19 -3.76
C GLU A 110 10.57 -8.15 -2.36
N ALA A 111 10.67 -7.02 -1.66
CA ALA A 111 10.05 -6.88 -0.34
C ALA A 111 8.53 -7.04 -0.41
N ILE A 112 7.90 -6.45 -1.41
CA ILE A 112 6.46 -6.57 -1.61
C ILE A 112 6.09 -8.01 -2.00
N LYS A 113 6.82 -8.61 -2.93
CA LYS A 113 6.57 -9.99 -3.35
C LYS A 113 6.64 -10.97 -2.19
N SER A 114 7.53 -10.74 -1.25
CA SER A 114 7.74 -11.65 -0.12
C SER A 114 6.52 -11.80 0.78
N VAL A 115 5.58 -10.86 0.75
CA VAL A 115 4.36 -10.89 1.58
C VAL A 115 3.09 -11.21 0.79
N LEU A 116 3.20 -11.44 -0.50
CA LEU A 116 2.03 -11.76 -1.35
C LEU A 116 1.64 -13.28 -1.32
#